data_0ce2272feafde8d52eac472effeb6a3b
#
_entry.id   0ce2272feafde8d52eac472effeb6a3b
#
_cell.length_a   1.000
_cell.length_b   1.000
_cell.length_c   1.000
_cell.angle_alpha   90.00
_cell.angle_beta   90.00
_cell.angle_gamma   90.00
#
_symmetry.space_group_name_H-M   'P 1'
#
loop_
_entity.id
_entity.type
_entity.pdbx_description
1 polymer ?
#
loop_
_entity_poly.entity_id
_entity_poly.type
_entity_poly.pdbx_seq_one_letter_code
_entity_poly.pdbx_strand_id
1 'polypeptide(L)'
;MNQLSTVRGLLTRNLRQSGIFIAFALIIVLFTVLTGGQLLVPQNISNMVVQNSYILILAIGMVVIIIAGHIDLSVGSVVAATGAIAGVLMVQQNVPWPLAVLITLIVGGLIGAWQGYWVAYFGIPAFIVTLAGMLIFRAVTLIVLGNQGIGPFPGPVRTLSNGFLPGFMGNVGLGPLGGADIFTLLVAILAVAGIVFTQWRSRTGRQKYGQAVDAMPLFLAKMILAGGLVLAIAVQLARFKNLPYVLILLAVLVMAYSTLAGRTVFGRHVYAIGGNIHAASLSGIKVKPVTFWIFVNMGVLSALAGIIFAGRLNQAGPTAGNGFELDAIAAAFIGGAAVQGGVGRIVGALTGGLIIAVINSGMSLIGSPSERVQLVKGLVLLAAVAFDIWTKRRAASGKGSKGDRAAPPSSYLGVPVPAEMFSGPESGKPAPTTTGSAVTTPT
;
A
#
# COMPACT_ATOMS: atom_id res chain seq x y z
N MET A 1 -41.14 11.01 -4.04
CA MET A 1 -40.16 10.83 -5.13
C MET A 1 -38.70 11.12 -4.75
N ASN A 2 -38.34 11.43 -3.49
CA ASN A 2 -36.98 11.88 -3.12
C ASN A 2 -36.05 10.84 -2.46
N GLN A 3 -36.53 9.63 -2.17
CA GLN A 3 -35.66 8.64 -1.51
C GLN A 3 -34.71 7.94 -2.51
N LEU A 4 -35.16 7.66 -3.70
CA LEU A 4 -34.34 7.01 -4.74
C LEU A 4 -33.21 7.90 -5.26
N SER A 5 -33.43 9.22 -5.39
CA SER A 5 -32.40 10.18 -5.76
C SER A 5 -31.34 10.36 -4.66
N THR A 6 -31.75 10.32 -3.41
CA THR A 6 -30.85 10.39 -2.25
C THR A 6 -30.00 9.12 -2.13
N VAL A 7 -30.58 7.94 -2.33
CA VAL A 7 -29.88 6.66 -2.34
C VAL A 7 -28.91 6.59 -3.51
N ARG A 8 -29.30 7.04 -4.71
CA ARG A 8 -28.42 7.11 -5.89
C ARG A 8 -27.26 8.10 -5.71
N GLY A 9 -27.50 9.25 -5.07
CA GLY A 9 -26.47 10.22 -4.72
C GLY A 9 -25.50 9.73 -3.65
N LEU A 10 -26.01 8.97 -2.67
CA LEU A 10 -25.19 8.32 -1.63
C LEU A 10 -24.36 7.17 -2.19
N LEU A 11 -24.91 6.38 -3.09
CA LEU A 11 -24.18 5.30 -3.78
C LEU A 11 -23.06 5.85 -4.65
N THR A 12 -23.31 6.91 -5.44
CA THR A 12 -22.28 7.50 -6.33
C THR A 12 -21.16 8.19 -5.57
N ARG A 13 -21.45 8.82 -4.43
CA ARG A 13 -20.43 9.48 -3.59
C ARG A 13 -19.55 8.48 -2.82
N ASN A 14 -20.08 7.30 -2.47
CA ASN A 14 -19.39 6.25 -1.75
C ASN A 14 -18.78 5.16 -2.66
N LEU A 15 -19.13 5.10 -3.95
CA LEU A 15 -18.65 4.10 -4.91
C LEU A 15 -17.12 4.04 -5.00
N ARG A 16 -16.43 5.17 -4.82
CA ARG A 16 -14.96 5.20 -4.88
C ARG A 16 -14.30 4.49 -3.69
N GLN A 17 -14.88 4.58 -2.48
CA GLN A 17 -14.36 3.86 -1.30
C GLN A 17 -14.87 2.42 -1.25
N SER A 18 -16.06 2.17 -1.76
CA SER A 18 -16.67 0.83 -1.81
C SER A 18 -16.22 0.02 -3.03
N GLY A 19 -15.73 0.68 -4.10
CA GLY A 19 -15.33 0.03 -5.35
C GLY A 19 -14.25 -1.03 -5.18
N ILE A 20 -13.26 -0.76 -4.33
CA ILE A 20 -12.17 -1.71 -4.03
C ILE A 20 -12.71 -2.97 -3.34
N PHE A 21 -13.63 -2.80 -2.38
CA PHE A 21 -14.23 -3.94 -1.67
C PHE A 21 -15.16 -4.75 -2.57
N ILE A 22 -15.87 -4.08 -3.49
CA ILE A 22 -16.71 -4.74 -4.50
C ILE A 22 -15.82 -5.54 -5.47
N ALA A 23 -14.73 -4.95 -5.96
CA ALA A 23 -13.76 -5.64 -6.81
C ALA A 23 -13.16 -6.85 -6.09
N PHE A 24 -12.81 -6.70 -4.81
CA PHE A 24 -12.30 -7.80 -3.99
C PHE A 24 -13.31 -8.93 -3.86
N ALA A 25 -14.57 -8.60 -3.54
CA ALA A 25 -15.64 -9.60 -3.45
C ALA A 25 -15.88 -10.33 -4.79
N LEU A 26 -15.89 -9.58 -5.91
CA LEU A 26 -16.03 -10.16 -7.24
C LEU A 26 -14.89 -11.13 -7.60
N ILE A 27 -13.65 -10.78 -7.25
CA ILE A 27 -12.48 -11.63 -7.49
C ILE A 27 -12.55 -12.89 -6.63
N ILE A 28 -12.97 -12.79 -5.36
CA ILE A 28 -13.19 -13.97 -4.50
C ILE A 28 -14.26 -14.88 -5.12
N VAL A 29 -15.41 -14.33 -5.53
CA VAL A 29 -16.49 -15.10 -6.16
C VAL A 29 -16.00 -15.77 -7.44
N LEU A 30 -15.31 -15.04 -8.31
CA LEU A 30 -14.75 -15.56 -9.55
C LEU A 30 -13.85 -16.77 -9.29
N PHE A 31 -12.85 -16.63 -8.42
CA PHE A 31 -11.92 -17.73 -8.12
C PHE A 31 -12.60 -18.85 -7.32
N THR A 32 -13.60 -18.57 -6.50
CA THR A 32 -14.38 -19.61 -5.82
C THR A 32 -15.09 -20.49 -6.85
N VAL A 33 -15.70 -19.90 -7.87
CA VAL A 33 -16.36 -20.65 -8.98
C VAL A 33 -15.32 -21.41 -9.80
N LEU A 34 -14.24 -20.76 -10.23
CA LEU A 34 -13.19 -21.36 -11.05
C LEU A 34 -12.47 -22.54 -10.36
N THR A 35 -12.34 -22.48 -9.03
CA THR A 35 -11.69 -23.53 -8.23
C THR A 35 -12.68 -24.57 -7.69
N GLY A 36 -13.97 -24.54 -8.10
CA GLY A 36 -14.99 -25.43 -7.55
C GLY A 36 -15.16 -25.34 -6.04
N GLY A 37 -14.99 -24.14 -5.45
CA GLY A 37 -15.09 -23.89 -4.03
C GLY A 37 -13.80 -24.11 -3.22
N GLN A 38 -12.74 -24.67 -3.83
CA GLN A 38 -11.49 -24.98 -3.13
C GLN A 38 -10.82 -23.76 -2.52
N LEU A 39 -10.97 -22.57 -3.11
CA LEU A 39 -10.41 -21.33 -2.57
C LEU A 39 -10.87 -21.06 -1.13
N LEU A 40 -12.13 -21.37 -0.80
CA LEU A 40 -12.74 -21.09 0.51
C LEU A 40 -12.52 -22.21 1.54
N VAL A 41 -11.85 -23.29 1.19
CA VAL A 41 -11.50 -24.34 2.16
C VAL A 41 -10.57 -23.78 3.24
N PRO A 42 -10.76 -24.11 4.54
CA PRO A 42 -9.98 -23.57 5.66
C PRO A 42 -8.47 -23.59 5.45
N GLN A 43 -7.95 -24.70 4.94
CA GLN A 43 -6.52 -24.86 4.61
C GLN A 43 -6.04 -23.83 3.59
N ASN A 44 -6.82 -23.59 2.52
CA ASN A 44 -6.42 -22.68 1.45
C ASN A 44 -6.50 -21.21 1.87
N ILE A 45 -7.48 -20.83 2.70
CA ILE A 45 -7.53 -19.49 3.29
C ILE A 45 -6.33 -19.25 4.20
N SER A 46 -6.00 -20.21 5.05
CA SER A 46 -4.82 -20.13 5.92
C SER A 46 -3.52 -20.04 5.10
N ASN A 47 -3.37 -20.92 4.12
CA ASN A 47 -2.20 -20.92 3.23
C ASN A 47 -2.09 -19.60 2.43
N MET A 48 -3.20 -19.05 1.96
CA MET A 48 -3.23 -17.78 1.23
C MET A 48 -2.63 -16.64 2.06
N VAL A 49 -3.00 -16.54 3.34
CA VAL A 49 -2.46 -15.51 4.25
C VAL A 49 -0.97 -15.73 4.50
N VAL A 50 -0.57 -16.97 4.85
CA VAL A 50 0.81 -17.30 5.18
C VAL A 50 1.72 -17.15 3.96
N GLN A 51 1.30 -17.66 2.81
CA GLN A 51 2.11 -17.66 1.58
C GLN A 51 2.33 -16.27 1.01
N ASN A 52 1.36 -15.36 1.16
CA ASN A 52 1.43 -14.01 0.60
C ASN A 52 1.74 -12.92 1.67
N SER A 53 2.11 -13.31 2.88
CA SER A 53 2.41 -12.39 3.97
C SER A 53 3.50 -11.37 3.64
N TYR A 54 4.53 -11.77 2.89
CA TYR A 54 5.59 -10.88 2.43
C TYR A 54 5.06 -9.76 1.52
N ILE A 55 4.09 -10.04 0.66
CA ILE A 55 3.43 -9.01 -0.18
C ILE A 55 2.73 -7.99 0.71
N LEU A 56 2.03 -8.45 1.76
CA LEU A 56 1.31 -7.58 2.67
C LEU A 56 2.26 -6.68 3.47
N ILE A 57 3.42 -7.20 3.89
CA ILE A 57 4.48 -6.41 4.55
C ILE A 57 5.03 -5.35 3.58
N LEU A 58 5.37 -5.75 2.35
CA LEU A 58 5.90 -4.83 1.34
C LEU A 58 4.87 -3.77 0.92
N ALA A 59 3.59 -4.13 0.82
CA ALA A 59 2.51 -3.20 0.47
C ALA A 59 2.34 -2.08 1.51
N ILE A 60 2.57 -2.37 2.81
CA ILE A 60 2.56 -1.36 3.89
C ILE A 60 3.67 -0.32 3.67
N GLY A 61 4.87 -0.73 3.31
CA GLY A 61 5.98 0.19 3.02
C GLY A 61 5.79 0.92 1.69
N MET A 62 5.40 0.17 0.65
CA MET A 62 5.23 0.71 -0.70
C MET A 62 4.15 1.79 -0.77
N VAL A 63 3.04 1.64 -0.05
CA VAL A 63 2.01 2.69 -0.03
C VAL A 63 2.54 4.00 0.58
N VAL A 64 3.45 3.95 1.56
CA VAL A 64 4.08 5.15 2.14
C VAL A 64 5.00 5.83 1.11
N ILE A 65 5.80 5.04 0.37
CA ILE A 65 6.65 5.50 -0.74
C ILE A 65 5.79 6.19 -1.82
N ILE A 66 4.68 5.55 -2.23
CA ILE A 66 3.79 6.09 -3.29
C ILE A 66 3.04 7.33 -2.80
N ILE A 67 2.59 7.39 -1.54
CA ILE A 67 1.98 8.60 -0.96
C ILE A 67 2.96 9.77 -1.03
N ALA A 68 4.27 9.56 -0.83
CA ALA A 68 5.28 10.60 -0.97
C ALA A 68 5.58 11.00 -2.43
N GLY A 69 4.98 10.35 -3.42
CA GLY A 69 5.20 10.60 -4.84
C GLY A 69 6.41 9.87 -5.43
N HIS A 70 6.90 8.81 -4.77
CA HIS A 70 8.02 8.01 -5.23
C HIS A 70 7.59 6.58 -5.57
N ILE A 71 8.44 5.85 -6.29
CA ILE A 71 8.28 4.42 -6.57
C ILE A 71 9.61 3.74 -6.24
N ASP A 72 9.56 2.61 -5.53
CA ASP A 72 10.72 1.79 -5.20
C ASP A 72 10.64 0.44 -5.95
N LEU A 73 11.51 0.28 -6.93
CA LEU A 73 11.62 -0.94 -7.74
C LEU A 73 12.60 -1.96 -7.16
N SER A 74 13.32 -1.62 -6.11
CA SER A 74 14.36 -2.48 -5.53
C SER A 74 13.86 -3.47 -4.49
N VAL A 75 12.65 -3.29 -3.97
CA VAL A 75 12.15 -4.00 -2.78
C VAL A 75 12.26 -5.51 -2.90
N GLY A 76 12.00 -6.09 -4.07
CA GLY A 76 12.13 -7.53 -4.30
C GLY A 76 13.59 -8.01 -4.22
N SER A 77 14.52 -7.24 -4.78
CA SER A 77 15.95 -7.55 -4.71
C SER A 77 16.52 -7.34 -3.30
N VAL A 78 16.01 -6.35 -2.56
CA VAL A 78 16.38 -6.13 -1.15
C VAL A 78 15.85 -7.27 -0.27
N VAL A 79 14.61 -7.76 -0.51
CA VAL A 79 14.08 -8.98 0.12
C VAL A 79 15.01 -10.17 -0.09
N ALA A 80 15.46 -10.38 -1.32
CA ALA A 80 16.35 -11.48 -1.67
C ALA A 80 17.72 -11.34 -0.99
N ALA A 81 18.35 -10.17 -1.06
CA ALA A 81 19.66 -9.91 -0.48
C ALA A 81 19.64 -10.04 1.05
N THR A 82 18.63 -9.49 1.71
CA THR A 82 18.50 -9.58 3.17
C THR A 82 18.12 -10.98 3.62
N GLY A 83 17.28 -11.70 2.87
CA GLY A 83 17.01 -13.13 3.10
C GLY A 83 18.26 -14.00 2.95
N ALA A 84 19.12 -13.71 1.97
CA ALA A 84 20.41 -14.38 1.77
C ALA A 84 21.36 -14.11 2.95
N ILE A 85 21.49 -12.85 3.39
CA ILE A 85 22.30 -12.46 4.55
C ILE A 85 21.80 -13.17 5.82
N ALA A 86 20.47 -13.21 6.04
CA ALA A 86 19.88 -13.94 7.15
C ALA A 86 20.24 -15.44 7.10
N GLY A 87 20.21 -16.05 5.90
CA GLY A 87 20.60 -17.44 5.68
C GLY A 87 22.07 -17.68 6.03
N VAL A 88 22.99 -16.84 5.54
CA VAL A 88 24.43 -16.92 5.87
C VAL A 88 24.64 -16.81 7.39
N LEU A 89 24.06 -15.79 8.02
CA LEU A 89 24.23 -15.55 9.46
C LEU A 89 23.71 -16.72 10.30
N MET A 90 22.50 -17.21 10.03
CA MET A 90 21.83 -18.21 10.86
C MET A 90 22.28 -19.63 10.55
N VAL A 91 22.56 -19.96 9.27
CA VAL A 91 22.79 -21.36 8.84
C VAL A 91 24.27 -21.66 8.68
N GLN A 92 25.06 -20.77 8.07
CA GLN A 92 26.48 -20.99 7.83
C GLN A 92 27.35 -20.55 9.00
N GLN A 93 27.05 -19.37 9.58
CA GLN A 93 27.83 -18.80 10.69
C GLN A 93 27.29 -19.17 12.07
N ASN A 94 26.13 -19.83 12.15
CA ASN A 94 25.48 -20.24 13.41
C ASN A 94 25.24 -19.06 14.38
N VAL A 95 25.03 -17.86 13.86
CA VAL A 95 24.66 -16.69 14.68
C VAL A 95 23.28 -16.93 15.29
N PRO A 96 23.10 -16.68 16.61
CA PRO A 96 21.80 -16.83 17.25
C PRO A 96 20.72 -16.05 16.51
N TRP A 97 19.58 -16.69 16.26
CA TRP A 97 18.53 -16.15 15.40
C TRP A 97 18.04 -14.74 15.78
N PRO A 98 17.92 -14.32 17.06
CA PRO A 98 17.49 -12.97 17.39
C PRO A 98 18.51 -11.91 16.95
N LEU A 99 19.81 -12.22 17.11
CA LEU A 99 20.89 -11.34 16.67
C LEU A 99 20.98 -11.27 15.15
N ALA A 100 20.84 -12.40 14.46
CA ALA A 100 20.81 -12.44 13.00
C ALA A 100 19.62 -11.66 12.43
N VAL A 101 18.44 -11.76 13.03
CA VAL A 101 17.26 -10.93 12.68
C VAL A 101 17.58 -9.44 12.84
N LEU A 102 18.12 -9.03 13.99
CA LEU A 102 18.47 -7.63 14.25
C LEU A 102 19.49 -7.10 13.22
N ILE A 103 20.57 -7.85 12.97
CA ILE A 103 21.58 -7.48 11.96
C ILE A 103 20.92 -7.34 10.58
N THR A 104 20.08 -8.30 10.20
CA THR A 104 19.40 -8.27 8.90
C THR A 104 18.50 -7.06 8.75
N LEU A 105 17.75 -6.68 9.79
CA LEU A 105 16.91 -5.47 9.78
C LEU A 105 17.76 -4.19 9.68
N ILE A 106 18.90 -4.12 10.38
CA ILE A 106 19.84 -3.00 10.29
C ILE A 106 20.41 -2.91 8.86
N VAL A 107 20.83 -4.04 8.27
CA VAL A 107 21.31 -4.07 6.88
C VAL A 107 20.24 -3.58 5.91
N GLY A 108 19.00 -4.02 6.06
CA GLY A 108 17.89 -3.49 5.26
C GLY A 108 17.70 -1.99 5.42
N GLY A 109 17.78 -1.48 6.66
CA GLY A 109 17.74 -0.05 6.94
C GLY A 109 18.90 0.72 6.29
N LEU A 110 20.12 0.17 6.31
CA LEU A 110 21.29 0.75 5.66
C LEU A 110 21.15 0.78 4.12
N ILE A 111 20.60 -0.28 3.53
CA ILE A 111 20.25 -0.32 2.10
C ILE A 111 19.25 0.80 1.77
N GLY A 112 18.19 0.90 2.56
CA GLY A 112 17.21 1.98 2.42
C GLY A 112 17.82 3.37 2.63
N ALA A 113 18.74 3.53 3.57
CA ALA A 113 19.48 4.77 3.80
C ALA A 113 20.35 5.15 2.60
N TRP A 114 21.05 4.17 2.01
CA TRP A 114 21.83 4.38 0.81
C TRP A 114 20.95 4.88 -0.35
N GLN A 115 19.82 4.24 -0.62
CA GLN A 115 18.88 4.68 -1.65
C GLN A 115 18.26 6.05 -1.33
N GLY A 116 17.80 6.22 -0.09
CA GLY A 116 17.21 7.47 0.38
C GLY A 116 18.19 8.66 0.31
N TYR A 117 19.49 8.42 0.48
CA TYR A 117 20.50 9.44 0.35
C TYR A 117 20.59 10.01 -1.08
N TRP A 118 20.67 9.14 -2.08
CA TRP A 118 20.69 9.55 -3.48
C TRP A 118 19.41 10.27 -3.92
N VAL A 119 18.26 9.79 -3.46
CA VAL A 119 16.96 10.40 -3.80
C VAL A 119 16.79 11.74 -3.09
N ALA A 120 17.01 11.77 -1.77
CA ALA A 120 16.66 12.93 -0.95
C ALA A 120 17.68 14.08 -1.01
N TYR A 121 18.96 13.75 -1.07
CA TYR A 121 20.02 14.76 -0.97
C TYR A 121 20.67 15.10 -2.31
N PHE A 122 20.84 14.12 -3.19
CA PHE A 122 21.33 14.36 -4.56
C PHE A 122 20.20 14.74 -5.53
N GLY A 123 18.94 14.41 -5.21
CA GLY A 123 17.81 14.74 -6.07
C GLY A 123 17.66 13.84 -7.30
N ILE A 124 18.30 12.66 -7.30
CA ILE A 124 18.13 11.69 -8.39
C ILE A 124 16.71 11.12 -8.30
N PRO A 125 15.96 11.04 -9.42
CA PRO A 125 14.63 10.44 -9.42
C PRO A 125 14.62 9.04 -8.80
N ALA A 126 13.65 8.79 -7.92
CA ALA A 126 13.60 7.56 -7.12
C ALA A 126 13.62 6.29 -7.97
N PHE A 127 12.88 6.29 -9.11
CA PHE A 127 12.84 5.12 -9.98
C PHE A 127 14.21 4.75 -10.57
N ILE A 128 15.10 5.74 -10.83
CA ILE A 128 16.45 5.50 -11.35
C ILE A 128 17.32 4.87 -10.25
N VAL A 129 17.29 5.45 -9.05
CA VAL A 129 18.08 4.93 -7.91
C VAL A 129 17.64 3.51 -7.56
N THR A 130 16.34 3.28 -7.50
CA THR A 130 15.80 1.97 -7.11
C THR A 130 15.92 0.92 -8.21
N LEU A 131 15.88 1.32 -9.49
CA LEU A 131 16.21 0.43 -10.61
C LEU A 131 17.67 -0.02 -10.57
N ALA A 132 18.60 0.90 -10.33
CA ALA A 132 20.00 0.57 -10.10
C ALA A 132 20.16 -0.33 -8.86
N GLY A 133 19.47 0.01 -7.76
CA GLY A 133 19.40 -0.81 -6.55
C GLY A 133 18.89 -2.23 -6.81
N MET A 134 17.86 -2.37 -7.64
CA MET A 134 17.33 -3.68 -8.04
C MET A 134 18.42 -4.56 -8.67
N LEU A 135 19.21 -4.02 -9.57
CA LEU A 135 20.30 -4.76 -10.22
C LEU A 135 21.44 -5.06 -9.23
N ILE A 136 21.84 -4.07 -8.42
CA ILE A 136 22.93 -4.22 -7.44
C ILE A 136 22.57 -5.28 -6.41
N PHE A 137 21.40 -5.19 -5.76
CA PHE A 137 21.02 -6.12 -4.70
C PHE A 137 20.63 -7.51 -5.24
N ARG A 138 20.23 -7.61 -6.52
CA ARG A 138 20.11 -8.90 -7.19
C ARG A 138 21.48 -9.56 -7.35
N ALA A 139 22.48 -8.82 -7.81
CA ALA A 139 23.86 -9.31 -7.91
C ALA A 139 24.44 -9.69 -6.53
N VAL A 140 24.23 -8.84 -5.51
CA VAL A 140 24.62 -9.15 -4.12
C VAL A 140 23.98 -10.45 -3.63
N THR A 141 22.71 -10.70 -3.92
CA THR A 141 22.03 -11.96 -3.58
C THR A 141 22.77 -13.16 -4.18
N LEU A 142 23.08 -13.11 -5.47
CA LEU A 142 23.75 -14.22 -6.17
C LEU A 142 25.18 -14.45 -5.66
N ILE A 143 25.93 -13.38 -5.37
CA ILE A 143 27.27 -13.42 -4.80
C ILE A 143 27.25 -14.05 -3.41
N VAL A 144 26.34 -13.59 -2.53
CA VAL A 144 26.22 -14.07 -1.15
C VAL A 144 25.79 -15.54 -1.09
N LEU A 145 24.90 -15.96 -1.98
CA LEU A 145 24.40 -17.33 -2.04
C LEU A 145 25.32 -18.28 -2.82
N GLY A 146 26.27 -17.77 -3.63
CA GLY A 146 27.05 -18.60 -4.56
C GLY A 146 26.17 -19.37 -5.56
N ASN A 147 25.03 -18.77 -5.95
CA ASN A 147 24.00 -19.37 -6.81
C ASN A 147 23.30 -20.62 -6.22
N GLN A 148 23.49 -20.91 -4.94
CA GLN A 148 22.86 -22.04 -4.25
C GLN A 148 21.90 -21.55 -3.18
N GLY A 149 20.92 -22.39 -2.81
CA GLY A 149 20.03 -22.08 -1.71
C GLY A 149 20.67 -22.40 -0.36
N ILE A 150 20.52 -21.51 0.63
CA ILE A 150 21.02 -21.70 2.00
C ILE A 150 19.84 -22.03 2.92
N GLY A 151 19.89 -23.18 3.59
CA GLY A 151 18.91 -23.69 4.55
C GLY A 151 19.42 -24.98 5.22
N PRO A 152 18.67 -25.56 6.17
CA PRO A 152 17.39 -25.10 6.72
C PRO A 152 17.52 -23.97 7.74
N PHE A 153 16.51 -23.11 7.84
CA PHE A 153 16.45 -22.03 8.83
C PHE A 153 16.16 -22.58 10.25
N PRO A 154 16.59 -21.87 11.32
CA PRO A 154 16.29 -22.24 12.69
C PRO A 154 14.78 -22.37 12.96
N GLY A 155 14.42 -23.32 13.86
CA GLY A 155 13.02 -23.61 14.23
C GLY A 155 12.19 -22.38 14.56
N PRO A 156 12.64 -21.45 15.44
CA PRO A 156 11.88 -20.26 15.79
C PRO A 156 11.55 -19.35 14.60
N VAL A 157 12.47 -19.18 13.64
CA VAL A 157 12.25 -18.35 12.42
C VAL A 157 11.21 -19.00 11.51
N ARG A 158 11.28 -20.33 11.34
CA ARG A 158 10.27 -21.10 10.61
C ARG A 158 8.89 -20.98 11.26
N THR A 159 8.84 -21.10 12.60
CA THR A 159 7.60 -20.97 13.37
C THR A 159 7.00 -19.56 13.23
N LEU A 160 7.80 -18.50 13.30
CA LEU A 160 7.32 -17.14 13.08
C LEU A 160 6.74 -16.95 11.67
N SER A 161 7.35 -17.58 10.67
CA SER A 161 7.01 -17.39 9.26
C SER A 161 5.87 -18.28 8.75
N ASN A 162 5.76 -19.51 9.26
CA ASN A 162 4.82 -20.53 8.78
C ASN A 162 4.10 -21.29 9.90
N GLY A 163 4.36 -20.94 11.17
CA GLY A 163 3.75 -21.58 12.33
C GLY A 163 2.43 -20.95 12.73
N PHE A 164 1.76 -21.66 13.64
CA PHE A 164 0.45 -21.32 14.17
C PHE A 164 0.50 -21.32 15.69
N LEU A 165 -0.35 -20.50 16.31
CA LEU A 165 -0.50 -20.51 17.76
C LEU A 165 -1.06 -21.87 18.22
N PRO A 166 -0.54 -22.41 19.31
CA PRO A 166 -1.14 -23.61 19.92
C PRO A 166 -2.56 -23.27 20.44
N GLY A 167 -3.43 -24.28 20.47
CA GLY A 167 -4.79 -24.16 20.97
C GLY A 167 -4.82 -24.04 22.51
N PHE A 168 -4.58 -22.86 23.06
CA PHE A 168 -4.49 -22.61 24.50
C PHE A 168 -5.80 -22.87 25.26
N MET A 169 -6.95 -22.72 24.61
CA MET A 169 -8.28 -22.81 25.22
C MET A 169 -9.08 -24.02 24.73
N GLY A 170 -8.47 -24.90 23.95
CA GLY A 170 -9.16 -26.04 23.32
C GLY A 170 -10.06 -25.62 22.16
N ASN A 171 -10.85 -26.57 21.68
CA ASN A 171 -11.70 -26.41 20.52
C ASN A 171 -13.19 -26.40 20.93
N VAL A 172 -14.03 -25.72 20.14
CA VAL A 172 -15.50 -25.76 20.29
C VAL A 172 -15.98 -27.21 20.05
N GLY A 173 -16.72 -27.77 21.01
CA GLY A 173 -17.12 -29.17 20.95
C GLY A 173 -18.12 -29.48 19.84
N LEU A 174 -19.36 -29.05 19.95
CA LEU A 174 -20.44 -29.38 19.03
C LEU A 174 -21.06 -28.12 18.37
N GLY A 175 -21.74 -28.31 17.24
CA GLY A 175 -22.47 -27.26 16.54
C GLY A 175 -21.76 -26.72 15.29
N PRO A 176 -22.28 -25.62 14.72
CA PRO A 176 -21.78 -25.03 13.47
C PRO A 176 -20.30 -24.61 13.51
N LEU A 177 -19.74 -24.39 14.71
CA LEU A 177 -18.34 -24.03 14.94
C LEU A 177 -17.50 -25.20 15.46
N GLY A 178 -18.02 -26.42 15.46
CA GLY A 178 -17.32 -27.61 15.97
C GLY A 178 -15.92 -27.75 15.39
N GLY A 179 -14.95 -28.07 16.26
CA GLY A 179 -13.54 -28.17 15.91
C GLY A 179 -12.76 -26.86 15.79
N ALA A 180 -13.43 -25.70 15.85
CA ALA A 180 -12.74 -24.41 15.79
C ALA A 180 -12.05 -24.06 17.12
N ASP A 181 -10.82 -23.52 17.04
CA ASP A 181 -10.06 -23.06 18.19
C ASP A 181 -10.70 -21.84 18.88
N ILE A 182 -10.97 -21.97 20.20
CA ILE A 182 -11.65 -20.95 20.99
C ILE A 182 -10.82 -19.67 21.08
N PHE A 183 -9.49 -19.78 21.24
CA PHE A 183 -8.61 -18.62 21.34
C PHE A 183 -8.63 -17.77 20.06
N THR A 184 -8.54 -18.42 18.89
CA THR A 184 -8.61 -17.74 17.59
C THR A 184 -9.93 -16.99 17.40
N LEU A 185 -11.05 -17.61 17.79
CA LEU A 185 -12.38 -16.96 17.75
C LEU A 185 -12.45 -15.76 18.69
N LEU A 186 -11.92 -15.87 19.91
CA LEU A 186 -11.88 -14.79 20.88
C LEU A 186 -11.08 -13.59 20.35
N VAL A 187 -9.89 -13.84 19.79
CA VAL A 187 -9.06 -12.78 19.16
C VAL A 187 -9.84 -12.10 18.02
N ALA A 188 -10.56 -12.87 17.21
CA ALA A 188 -11.38 -12.32 16.13
C ALA A 188 -12.53 -11.45 16.64
N ILE A 189 -13.22 -11.88 17.69
CA ILE A 189 -14.30 -11.11 18.34
C ILE A 189 -13.73 -9.80 18.89
N LEU A 190 -12.58 -9.84 19.57
CA LEU A 190 -11.91 -8.65 20.08
C LEU A 190 -11.48 -7.70 18.95
N ALA A 191 -10.98 -8.23 17.84
CA ALA A 191 -10.62 -7.45 16.65
C ALA A 191 -11.86 -6.75 16.06
N VAL A 192 -12.97 -7.47 15.90
CA VAL A 192 -14.23 -6.88 15.42
C VAL A 192 -14.77 -5.83 16.39
N ALA A 193 -14.74 -6.10 17.69
CA ALA A 193 -15.15 -5.14 18.72
C ALA A 193 -14.28 -3.87 18.65
N GLY A 194 -12.96 -4.00 18.47
CA GLY A 194 -12.04 -2.88 18.26
C GLY A 194 -12.35 -2.07 17.00
N ILE A 195 -12.65 -2.73 15.88
CA ILE A 195 -13.06 -2.07 14.62
C ILE A 195 -14.36 -1.29 14.85
N VAL A 196 -15.38 -1.91 15.42
CA VAL A 196 -16.67 -1.28 15.71
C VAL A 196 -16.47 -0.08 16.64
N PHE A 197 -15.73 -0.26 17.73
CA PHE A 197 -15.47 0.80 18.70
C PHE A 197 -14.77 2.02 18.07
N THR A 198 -13.71 1.79 17.28
CA THR A 198 -12.98 2.88 16.63
C THR A 198 -13.81 3.62 15.59
N GLN A 199 -14.60 2.89 14.80
CA GLN A 199 -15.53 3.48 13.83
C GLN A 199 -16.67 4.25 14.49
N TRP A 200 -17.23 3.70 15.56
CA TRP A 200 -18.26 4.38 16.36
C TRP A 200 -17.74 5.68 16.96
N ARG A 201 -16.57 5.62 17.62
CA ARG A 201 -15.93 6.80 18.21
C ARG A 201 -15.61 7.87 17.15
N SER A 202 -15.13 7.46 16.00
CA SER A 202 -14.87 8.37 14.85
C SER A 202 -16.17 9.02 14.36
N ARG A 203 -17.26 8.26 14.25
CA ARG A 203 -18.58 8.76 13.86
C ARG A 203 -19.11 9.79 14.86
N THR A 204 -19.09 9.46 16.16
CA THR A 204 -19.56 10.35 17.22
C THR A 204 -18.74 11.64 17.26
N GLY A 205 -17.41 11.53 17.08
CA GLY A 205 -16.53 12.71 16.99
C GLY A 205 -16.92 13.62 15.82
N ARG A 206 -17.15 13.08 14.63
CA ARG A 206 -17.58 13.86 13.45
C ARG A 206 -18.94 14.53 13.65
N GLN A 207 -19.91 13.83 14.27
CA GLN A 207 -21.21 14.38 14.59
C GLN A 207 -21.11 15.58 15.54
N LYS A 208 -20.24 15.47 16.56
CA LYS A 208 -20.01 16.56 17.53
C LYS A 208 -19.51 17.85 16.88
N TYR A 209 -18.74 17.74 15.77
CA TYR A 209 -18.24 18.91 15.01
C TYR A 209 -19.09 19.24 13.80
N GLY A 210 -20.36 18.81 13.72
CA GLY A 210 -21.26 19.14 12.61
C GLY A 210 -20.85 18.58 11.24
N GLN A 211 -19.92 17.63 11.20
CA GLN A 211 -19.48 17.04 9.93
C GLN A 211 -20.50 16.01 9.43
N ALA A 212 -20.66 15.92 8.12
CA ALA A 212 -21.54 14.94 7.51
C ALA A 212 -21.08 13.50 7.82
N VAL A 213 -21.99 12.68 8.34
CA VAL A 213 -21.78 11.25 8.63
C VAL A 213 -22.76 10.41 7.84
N ASP A 214 -22.39 9.16 7.58
CA ASP A 214 -23.28 8.20 6.92
C ASP A 214 -24.59 8.03 7.71
N ALA A 215 -25.71 7.78 7.03
CA ALA A 215 -26.96 7.40 7.69
C ALA A 215 -26.76 6.13 8.57
N MET A 216 -27.47 6.04 9.69
CA MET A 216 -27.27 4.94 10.66
C MET A 216 -27.42 3.54 10.03
N PRO A 217 -28.41 3.27 9.16
CA PRO A 217 -28.54 1.97 8.52
C PRO A 217 -27.34 1.61 7.65
N LEU A 218 -26.79 2.58 6.91
CA LEU A 218 -25.62 2.38 6.06
C LEU A 218 -24.34 2.13 6.89
N PHE A 219 -24.20 2.84 8.01
CA PHE A 219 -23.10 2.60 8.95
C PHE A 219 -23.17 1.20 9.55
N LEU A 220 -24.34 0.77 10.03
CA LEU A 220 -24.53 -0.59 10.55
C LEU A 220 -24.28 -1.66 9.50
N ALA A 221 -24.78 -1.49 8.28
CA ALA A 221 -24.52 -2.41 7.18
C ALA A 221 -23.02 -2.57 6.89
N LYS A 222 -22.26 -1.46 6.89
CA LYS A 222 -20.79 -1.50 6.74
C LYS A 222 -20.11 -2.26 7.88
N MET A 223 -20.56 -2.06 9.11
CA MET A 223 -19.99 -2.74 10.29
C MET A 223 -20.30 -4.23 10.29
N ILE A 224 -21.53 -4.62 9.96
CA ILE A 224 -21.95 -6.02 9.84
C ILE A 224 -21.16 -6.72 8.72
N LEU A 225 -21.00 -6.08 7.56
CA LEU A 225 -20.25 -6.63 6.45
C LEU A 225 -18.76 -6.81 6.79
N ALA A 226 -18.13 -5.77 7.36
CA ALA A 226 -16.72 -5.82 7.72
C ALA A 226 -16.45 -6.80 8.87
N GLY A 227 -17.26 -6.76 9.92
CA GLY A 227 -17.15 -7.69 11.05
C GLY A 227 -17.46 -9.12 10.64
N GLY A 228 -18.50 -9.33 9.83
CA GLY A 228 -18.87 -10.65 9.30
C GLY A 228 -17.75 -11.26 8.44
N LEU A 229 -17.10 -10.48 7.59
CA LEU A 229 -15.96 -10.93 6.79
C LEU A 229 -14.76 -11.35 7.68
N VAL A 230 -14.44 -10.53 8.69
CA VAL A 230 -13.35 -10.85 9.62
C VAL A 230 -13.68 -12.14 10.40
N LEU A 231 -14.91 -12.29 10.90
CA LEU A 231 -15.34 -13.50 11.61
C LEU A 231 -15.35 -14.72 10.68
N ALA A 232 -15.83 -14.59 9.44
CA ALA A 232 -15.83 -15.69 8.47
C ALA A 232 -14.41 -16.21 8.20
N ILE A 233 -13.44 -15.30 7.97
CA ILE A 233 -12.04 -15.67 7.80
C ILE A 233 -11.49 -16.32 9.08
N ALA A 234 -11.78 -15.76 10.23
CA ALA A 234 -11.31 -16.28 11.52
C ALA A 234 -11.83 -17.69 11.82
N VAL A 235 -13.11 -17.96 11.51
CA VAL A 235 -13.68 -19.31 11.63
C VAL A 235 -12.94 -20.31 10.75
N GLN A 236 -12.60 -19.92 9.52
CA GLN A 236 -11.84 -20.79 8.63
C GLN A 236 -10.41 -21.04 9.14
N LEU A 237 -9.74 -20.01 9.68
CA LEU A 237 -8.42 -20.17 10.32
C LEU A 237 -8.51 -21.08 11.55
N ALA A 238 -9.50 -20.85 12.43
CA ALA A 238 -9.73 -21.62 13.65
C ALA A 238 -10.03 -23.10 13.39
N ARG A 239 -10.62 -23.43 12.24
CA ARG A 239 -10.93 -24.82 11.83
C ARG A 239 -9.75 -25.59 11.24
N PHE A 240 -8.66 -24.89 10.86
CA PHE A 240 -7.50 -25.57 10.24
C PHE A 240 -6.36 -25.79 11.24
N LYS A 241 -5.60 -24.74 11.54
CA LYS A 241 -4.40 -24.78 12.39
C LYS A 241 -4.31 -23.59 13.35
N ASN A 242 -5.42 -22.94 13.64
CA ASN A 242 -5.50 -21.76 14.50
C ASN A 242 -4.90 -20.49 13.86
N LEU A 243 -4.52 -19.51 14.69
CA LEU A 243 -4.04 -18.21 14.26
C LEU A 243 -2.58 -18.28 13.80
N PRO A 244 -2.23 -17.95 12.53
CA PRO A 244 -0.86 -17.87 12.10
C PRO A 244 -0.08 -16.77 12.83
N TYR A 245 1.16 -17.03 13.28
CA TYR A 245 2.02 -16.01 13.91
C TYR A 245 2.24 -14.80 12.99
N VAL A 246 2.39 -15.04 11.67
CA VAL A 246 2.58 -13.96 10.70
C VAL A 246 1.37 -13.02 10.60
N LEU A 247 0.16 -13.49 10.89
CA LEU A 247 -1.03 -12.64 10.92
C LEU A 247 -1.01 -11.67 12.11
N ILE A 248 -0.46 -12.11 13.25
CA ILE A 248 -0.24 -11.24 14.41
C ILE A 248 0.79 -10.16 14.06
N LEU A 249 1.91 -10.54 13.43
CA LEU A 249 2.91 -9.60 12.95
C LEU A 249 2.28 -8.56 12.01
N LEU A 250 1.49 -9.00 11.03
CA LEU A 250 0.77 -8.12 10.12
C LEU A 250 -0.20 -7.19 10.85
N ALA A 251 -0.95 -7.69 11.82
CA ALA A 251 -1.88 -6.87 12.61
C ALA A 251 -1.13 -5.76 13.38
N VAL A 252 0.02 -6.09 13.98
CA VAL A 252 0.88 -5.11 14.66
C VAL A 252 1.41 -4.07 13.68
N LEU A 253 1.91 -4.49 12.51
CA LEU A 253 2.39 -3.58 11.47
C LEU A 253 1.27 -2.66 10.98
N VAL A 254 0.07 -3.19 10.71
CA VAL A 254 -1.08 -2.39 10.28
C VAL A 254 -1.47 -1.34 11.30
N MET A 255 -1.53 -1.71 12.59
CA MET A 255 -1.83 -0.77 13.67
C MET A 255 -0.75 0.32 13.78
N ALA A 256 0.53 -0.08 13.76
CA ALA A 256 1.66 0.84 13.84
C ALA A 256 1.66 1.82 12.66
N TYR A 257 1.57 1.32 11.44
CA TYR A 257 1.64 2.15 10.23
C TYR A 257 0.37 2.96 9.97
N SER A 258 -0.81 2.46 10.34
CA SER A 258 -2.04 3.26 10.31
C SER A 258 -1.98 4.43 11.29
N THR A 259 -1.38 4.21 12.45
CA THR A 259 -1.15 5.27 13.45
C THR A 259 -0.06 6.23 12.96
N LEU A 260 1.06 5.72 12.46
CA LEU A 260 2.15 6.51 11.90
C LEU A 260 1.65 7.41 10.76
N ALA A 261 0.94 6.85 9.79
CA ALA A 261 0.44 7.60 8.64
C ALA A 261 -0.67 8.60 9.01
N GLY A 262 -1.60 8.20 9.91
CA GLY A 262 -2.81 8.98 10.20
C GLY A 262 -2.70 9.95 11.37
N ARG A 263 -1.81 9.71 12.33
CA ARG A 263 -1.79 10.46 13.60
C ARG A 263 -0.48 11.16 13.92
N THR A 264 0.63 10.80 13.26
CA THR A 264 1.94 11.42 13.55
C THR A 264 2.24 12.62 12.66
N VAL A 265 3.19 13.44 13.10
CA VAL A 265 3.73 14.57 12.31
C VAL A 265 4.39 14.02 11.04
N PHE A 266 5.17 12.94 11.16
CA PHE A 266 5.83 12.29 10.03
C PHE A 266 4.84 11.89 8.94
N GLY A 267 3.74 11.20 9.30
CA GLY A 267 2.70 10.83 8.33
C GLY A 267 2.09 12.04 7.63
N ARG A 268 1.76 13.10 8.37
CA ARG A 268 1.24 14.35 7.75
C ARG A 268 2.23 14.97 6.78
N HIS A 269 3.53 14.97 7.09
CA HIS A 269 4.57 15.46 6.18
C HIS A 269 4.66 14.61 4.91
N VAL A 270 4.54 13.28 5.01
CA VAL A 270 4.52 12.36 3.86
C VAL A 270 3.37 12.71 2.91
N TYR A 271 2.15 12.88 3.43
CA TYR A 271 1.01 13.29 2.63
C TYR A 271 1.15 14.68 2.00
N ALA A 272 1.71 15.64 2.75
CA ALA A 272 1.93 17.00 2.27
C ALA A 272 2.95 17.02 1.10
N ILE A 273 4.06 16.31 1.23
CA ILE A 273 5.10 16.19 0.20
C ILE A 273 4.52 15.60 -1.08
N GLY A 274 3.79 14.49 -0.97
CA GLY A 274 3.18 13.86 -2.14
C GLY A 274 2.02 14.65 -2.75
N GLY A 275 1.37 15.51 -1.98
CA GLY A 275 0.32 16.41 -2.48
C GLY A 275 0.88 17.56 -3.30
N ASN A 276 1.86 18.27 -2.77
CA ASN A 276 2.61 19.32 -3.47
C ASN A 276 3.93 19.59 -2.72
N ILE A 277 5.03 19.14 -3.29
CA ILE A 277 6.36 19.25 -2.69
C ILE A 277 6.80 20.70 -2.48
N HIS A 278 6.45 21.62 -3.40
CA HIS A 278 6.79 23.04 -3.31
C HIS A 278 6.00 23.72 -2.18
N ALA A 279 4.69 23.48 -2.11
CA ALA A 279 3.84 24.01 -1.04
C ALA A 279 4.28 23.45 0.33
N ALA A 280 4.62 22.16 0.41
CA ALA A 280 5.13 21.54 1.63
C ALA A 280 6.44 22.20 2.10
N SER A 281 7.38 22.45 1.17
CA SER A 281 8.65 23.14 1.47
C SER A 281 8.42 24.57 1.97
N LEU A 282 7.56 25.34 1.29
CA LEU A 282 7.20 26.71 1.72
C LEU A 282 6.51 26.74 3.07
N SER A 283 5.81 25.68 3.45
CA SER A 283 5.21 25.51 4.79
C SER A 283 6.20 25.06 5.87
N GLY A 284 7.51 25.03 5.56
CA GLY A 284 8.58 24.69 6.52
C GLY A 284 8.82 23.19 6.70
N ILE A 285 8.22 22.32 5.89
CA ILE A 285 8.46 20.88 5.96
C ILE A 285 9.86 20.57 5.38
N LYS A 286 10.68 19.90 6.19
CA LYS A 286 11.99 19.43 5.77
C LYS A 286 11.87 18.22 4.85
N VAL A 287 11.71 18.48 3.52
CA VAL A 287 11.44 17.43 2.52
C VAL A 287 12.54 16.37 2.50
N LYS A 288 13.82 16.77 2.44
CA LYS A 288 14.97 15.86 2.34
C LYS A 288 15.01 14.80 3.46
N PRO A 289 14.98 15.14 4.76
CA PRO A 289 14.97 14.15 5.82
C PRO A 289 13.74 13.24 5.79
N VAL A 290 12.56 13.78 5.48
CA VAL A 290 11.34 12.96 5.41
C VAL A 290 11.47 11.92 4.31
N THR A 291 11.89 12.31 3.10
CA THR A 291 12.13 11.41 1.98
C THR A 291 13.19 10.35 2.33
N PHE A 292 14.31 10.75 2.96
CA PHE A 292 15.34 9.82 3.41
C PHE A 292 14.76 8.73 4.32
N TRP A 293 14.02 9.12 5.36
CA TRP A 293 13.46 8.17 6.32
C TRP A 293 12.38 7.26 5.74
N ILE A 294 11.66 7.69 4.68
CA ILE A 294 10.72 6.83 3.96
C ILE A 294 11.46 5.65 3.31
N PHE A 295 12.61 5.88 2.68
CA PHE A 295 13.42 4.81 2.07
C PHE A 295 14.08 3.92 3.13
N VAL A 296 14.60 4.47 4.23
CA VAL A 296 15.11 3.68 5.37
C VAL A 296 14.04 2.73 5.87
N ASN A 297 12.85 3.24 6.09
CA ASN A 297 11.69 2.44 6.52
C ASN A 297 11.35 1.33 5.52
N MET A 298 11.37 1.62 4.22
CA MET A 298 11.11 0.60 3.19
C MET A 298 12.17 -0.49 3.19
N GLY A 299 13.43 -0.14 3.38
CA GLY A 299 14.53 -1.10 3.51
C GLY A 299 14.35 -2.03 4.71
N VAL A 300 13.93 -1.51 5.87
CA VAL A 300 13.63 -2.33 7.07
C VAL A 300 12.46 -3.28 6.81
N LEU A 301 11.38 -2.82 6.19
CA LEU A 301 10.23 -3.68 5.85
C LEU A 301 10.59 -4.73 4.80
N SER A 302 11.45 -4.40 3.84
CA SER A 302 11.95 -5.36 2.85
C SER A 302 12.80 -6.45 3.53
N ALA A 303 13.63 -6.08 4.50
CA ALA A 303 14.40 -7.05 5.29
C ALA A 303 13.48 -7.96 6.12
N LEU A 304 12.47 -7.40 6.77
CA LEU A 304 11.47 -8.19 7.50
C LEU A 304 10.74 -9.16 6.57
N ALA A 305 10.30 -8.70 5.40
CA ALA A 305 9.68 -9.54 4.38
C ALA A 305 10.64 -10.64 3.89
N GLY A 306 11.95 -10.35 3.78
CA GLY A 306 12.99 -11.29 3.41
C GLY A 306 13.15 -12.42 4.43
N ILE A 307 13.20 -12.10 5.71
CA ILE A 307 13.25 -13.08 6.80
C ILE A 307 12.00 -13.96 6.80
N ILE A 308 10.80 -13.36 6.70
CA ILE A 308 9.53 -14.10 6.68
C ILE A 308 9.44 -15.00 5.44
N PHE A 309 9.85 -14.52 4.27
CA PHE A 309 9.82 -15.30 3.04
C PHE A 309 10.81 -16.49 3.08
N ALA A 310 12.06 -16.23 3.48
CA ALA A 310 13.08 -17.28 3.60
C ALA A 310 12.73 -18.30 4.69
N GLY A 311 12.25 -17.84 5.85
CA GLY A 311 11.79 -18.71 6.94
C GLY A 311 10.61 -19.58 6.53
N ARG A 312 9.67 -19.05 5.72
CA ARG A 312 8.54 -19.80 5.17
C ARG A 312 8.98 -20.90 4.20
N LEU A 313 9.88 -20.57 3.27
CA LEU A 313 10.44 -21.54 2.33
C LEU A 313 11.45 -22.48 2.99
N ASN A 314 11.86 -22.20 4.23
CA ASN A 314 12.94 -22.86 4.94
C ASN A 314 14.29 -22.79 4.20
N GLN A 315 14.42 -21.80 3.30
CA GLN A 315 15.59 -21.62 2.44
C GLN A 315 15.64 -20.19 1.90
N ALA A 316 16.83 -19.59 1.88
CA ALA A 316 17.12 -18.40 1.07
C ALA A 316 17.58 -18.86 -0.30
N GLY A 317 16.85 -18.50 -1.35
CA GLY A 317 17.13 -18.95 -2.73
C GLY A 317 17.51 -17.82 -3.67
N PRO A 318 18.26 -18.09 -4.75
CA PRO A 318 18.73 -17.09 -5.70
C PRO A 318 17.59 -16.42 -6.50
N THR A 319 16.46 -17.07 -6.67
CA THR A 319 15.28 -16.55 -7.37
C THR A 319 14.29 -15.84 -6.44
N ALA A 320 14.57 -15.77 -5.14
CA ALA A 320 13.73 -15.07 -4.18
C ALA A 320 13.52 -13.60 -4.60
N GLY A 321 12.38 -13.05 -4.29
CA GLY A 321 12.08 -11.64 -4.53
C GLY A 321 11.80 -11.26 -5.98
N ASN A 322 11.80 -12.17 -6.96
CA ASN A 322 11.48 -11.85 -8.35
C ASN A 322 10.03 -11.40 -8.50
N GLY A 323 9.83 -10.16 -8.99
CA GLY A 323 8.52 -9.57 -9.23
C GLY A 323 7.77 -9.10 -7.97
N PHE A 324 8.39 -9.16 -6.78
CA PHE A 324 7.74 -8.70 -5.54
C PHE A 324 7.51 -7.21 -5.52
N GLU A 325 8.37 -6.44 -6.17
CA GLU A 325 8.18 -5.01 -6.40
C GLU A 325 6.87 -4.73 -7.14
N LEU A 326 6.58 -5.50 -8.18
CA LEU A 326 5.36 -5.34 -8.97
C LEU A 326 4.12 -5.70 -8.15
N ASP A 327 4.18 -6.78 -7.36
CA ASP A 327 3.10 -7.18 -6.46
C ASP A 327 2.82 -6.10 -5.39
N ALA A 328 3.88 -5.51 -4.79
CA ALA A 328 3.75 -4.47 -3.79
C ALA A 328 3.20 -3.15 -4.37
N ILE A 329 3.65 -2.75 -5.56
CA ILE A 329 3.15 -1.58 -6.29
C ILE A 329 1.68 -1.80 -6.69
N ALA A 330 1.36 -2.98 -7.24
CA ALA A 330 0.00 -3.34 -7.61
C ALA A 330 -0.93 -3.33 -6.38
N ALA A 331 -0.49 -3.90 -5.25
CA ALA A 331 -1.24 -3.87 -4.00
C ALA A 331 -1.56 -2.43 -3.56
N ALA A 332 -0.59 -1.52 -3.63
CA ALA A 332 -0.79 -0.12 -3.24
C ALA A 332 -1.76 0.61 -4.20
N PHE A 333 -1.64 0.43 -5.52
CA PHE A 333 -2.52 1.10 -6.50
C PHE A 333 -3.93 0.52 -6.52
N ILE A 334 -4.08 -0.81 -6.50
CA ILE A 334 -5.38 -1.48 -6.36
C ILE A 334 -6.02 -1.04 -5.04
N GLY A 335 -5.21 -0.86 -3.99
CA GLY A 335 -5.62 -0.35 -2.69
C GLY A 335 -6.01 1.14 -2.65
N GLY A 336 -5.95 1.83 -3.79
CA GLY A 336 -6.40 3.22 -3.97
C GLY A 336 -5.36 4.29 -3.68
N ALA A 337 -4.07 3.96 -3.68
CA ALA A 337 -3.02 4.96 -3.71
C ALA A 337 -3.02 5.70 -5.05
N ALA A 338 -2.79 7.01 -5.04
CA ALA A 338 -2.75 7.80 -6.27
C ALA A 338 -1.35 7.76 -6.88
N VAL A 339 -1.27 7.55 -8.20
CA VAL A 339 0.00 7.56 -8.95
C VAL A 339 0.76 8.90 -8.77
N GLN A 340 0.05 10.00 -8.61
CA GLN A 340 0.62 11.34 -8.44
C GLN A 340 1.05 11.64 -6.99
N GLY A 341 0.88 10.69 -6.05
CA GLY A 341 1.15 10.90 -4.64
C GLY A 341 0.01 11.60 -3.87
N GLY A 342 0.24 11.90 -2.60
CA GLY A 342 -0.65 12.64 -1.70
C GLY A 342 -1.90 11.89 -1.25
N VAL A 343 -2.21 10.73 -1.83
CA VAL A 343 -3.41 9.95 -1.52
C VAL A 343 -3.06 8.48 -1.40
N GLY A 344 -3.48 7.87 -0.31
CA GLY A 344 -3.31 6.43 -0.04
C GLY A 344 -3.75 6.11 1.38
N ARG A 345 -3.94 4.83 1.67
CA ARG A 345 -4.28 4.32 3.02
C ARG A 345 -3.62 2.97 3.23
N ILE A 346 -3.07 2.73 4.42
CA ILE A 346 -2.45 1.45 4.78
C ILE A 346 -3.44 0.29 4.61
N VAL A 347 -4.66 0.42 5.15
CA VAL A 347 -5.71 -0.60 5.02
C VAL A 347 -6.10 -0.83 3.56
N GLY A 348 -6.08 0.23 2.72
CA GLY A 348 -6.31 0.11 1.28
C GLY A 348 -5.24 -0.78 0.62
N ALA A 349 -3.97 -0.50 0.86
CA ALA A 349 -2.86 -1.30 0.33
C ALA A 349 -2.91 -2.77 0.77
N LEU A 350 -3.33 -3.02 2.02
CA LEU A 350 -3.58 -4.39 2.48
C LEU A 350 -4.70 -5.07 1.70
N THR A 351 -5.81 -4.36 1.47
CA THR A 351 -6.91 -4.92 0.65
C THR A 351 -6.41 -5.23 -0.76
N GLY A 352 -5.62 -4.34 -1.37
CA GLY A 352 -4.98 -4.60 -2.66
C GLY A 352 -4.02 -5.80 -2.61
N GLY A 353 -3.23 -5.92 -1.55
CA GLY A 353 -2.35 -7.09 -1.33
C GLY A 353 -3.13 -8.39 -1.15
N LEU A 354 -4.28 -8.36 -0.48
CA LEU A 354 -5.18 -9.51 -0.38
C LEU A 354 -5.79 -9.88 -1.75
N ILE A 355 -6.10 -8.90 -2.60
CA ILE A 355 -6.53 -9.16 -3.98
C ILE A 355 -5.43 -9.92 -4.74
N ILE A 356 -4.19 -9.46 -4.68
CA ILE A 356 -3.03 -10.16 -5.28
C ILE A 356 -2.87 -11.56 -4.68
N ALA A 357 -3.04 -11.71 -3.36
CA ALA A 357 -2.98 -13.01 -2.69
C ALA A 357 -4.06 -13.98 -3.18
N VAL A 358 -5.30 -13.50 -3.39
CA VAL A 358 -6.39 -14.32 -3.96
C VAL A 358 -6.07 -14.72 -5.40
N ILE A 359 -5.54 -13.81 -6.22
CA ILE A 359 -5.13 -14.13 -7.60
C ILE A 359 -4.01 -15.19 -7.58
N ASN A 360 -2.96 -15.00 -6.77
CA ASN A 360 -1.85 -15.96 -6.66
C ASN A 360 -2.36 -17.35 -6.25
N SER A 361 -3.15 -17.40 -5.18
CA SER A 361 -3.64 -18.66 -4.63
C SER A 361 -4.68 -19.32 -5.54
N GLY A 362 -5.61 -18.53 -6.09
CA GLY A 362 -6.64 -19.01 -7.01
C GLY A 362 -6.05 -19.57 -8.32
N MET A 363 -5.10 -18.84 -8.91
CA MET A 363 -4.39 -19.31 -10.12
C MET A 363 -3.54 -20.57 -9.84
N SER A 364 -2.92 -20.65 -8.67
CA SER A 364 -2.19 -21.86 -8.24
C SER A 364 -3.11 -23.06 -8.06
N LEU A 365 -4.30 -22.87 -7.46
CA LEU A 365 -5.28 -23.93 -7.27
C LEU A 365 -5.86 -24.50 -8.58
N ILE A 366 -5.97 -23.69 -9.63
CA ILE A 366 -6.38 -24.16 -10.97
C ILE A 366 -5.20 -24.68 -11.81
N GLY A 367 -4.00 -24.82 -11.21
CA GLY A 367 -2.81 -25.34 -11.88
C GLY A 367 -2.23 -24.43 -12.98
N SER A 368 -2.49 -23.13 -12.91
CA SER A 368 -1.99 -22.17 -13.91
C SER A 368 -0.48 -21.98 -13.84
N PRO A 369 0.23 -22.01 -14.98
CA PRO A 369 1.66 -21.72 -15.02
C PRO A 369 1.95 -20.26 -14.67
N SER A 370 3.18 -19.99 -14.24
CA SER A 370 3.62 -18.68 -13.72
C SER A 370 3.41 -17.52 -14.70
N GLU A 371 3.55 -17.78 -16.00
CA GLU A 371 3.38 -16.78 -17.07
C GLU A 371 1.94 -16.25 -17.13
N ARG A 372 0.96 -17.14 -16.97
CA ARG A 372 -0.45 -16.74 -16.91
C ARG A 372 -0.79 -15.96 -15.65
N VAL A 373 -0.18 -16.32 -14.52
CA VAL A 373 -0.33 -15.57 -13.26
C VAL A 373 0.17 -14.13 -13.45
N GLN A 374 1.34 -13.95 -14.06
CA GLN A 374 1.91 -12.63 -14.33
C GLN A 374 1.03 -11.82 -15.32
N LEU A 375 0.51 -12.46 -16.38
CA LEU A 375 -0.42 -11.83 -17.32
C LEU A 375 -1.66 -11.30 -16.60
N VAL A 376 -2.32 -12.12 -15.78
CA VAL A 376 -3.52 -11.73 -15.04
C VAL A 376 -3.24 -10.60 -14.08
N LYS A 377 -2.14 -10.64 -13.31
CA LYS A 377 -1.73 -9.55 -12.43
C LYS A 377 -1.52 -8.24 -13.19
N GLY A 378 -0.83 -8.29 -14.33
CA GLY A 378 -0.60 -7.12 -15.18
C GLY A 378 -1.90 -6.50 -15.68
N LEU A 379 -2.84 -7.33 -16.17
CA LEU A 379 -4.15 -6.87 -16.61
C LEU A 379 -4.99 -6.26 -15.47
N VAL A 380 -4.98 -6.88 -14.29
CA VAL A 380 -5.70 -6.37 -13.11
C VAL A 380 -5.12 -5.04 -12.65
N LEU A 381 -3.79 -4.91 -12.63
CA LEU A 381 -3.11 -3.65 -12.30
C LEU A 381 -3.48 -2.55 -13.31
N LEU A 382 -3.38 -2.84 -14.61
CA LEU A 382 -3.73 -1.88 -15.66
C LEU A 382 -5.19 -1.44 -15.56
N ALA A 383 -6.10 -2.39 -15.36
CA ALA A 383 -7.53 -2.11 -15.19
C ALA A 383 -7.80 -1.23 -13.95
N ALA A 384 -7.15 -1.51 -12.82
CA ALA A 384 -7.30 -0.72 -11.59
C ALA A 384 -6.82 0.73 -11.77
N VAL A 385 -5.64 0.93 -12.38
CA VAL A 385 -5.08 2.27 -12.63
C VAL A 385 -5.91 3.01 -13.69
N ALA A 386 -6.31 2.34 -14.77
CA ALA A 386 -7.16 2.94 -15.80
C ALA A 386 -8.51 3.39 -15.23
N PHE A 387 -9.11 2.59 -14.37
CA PHE A 387 -10.37 2.92 -13.69
C PHE A 387 -10.20 4.13 -12.74
N ASP A 388 -9.10 4.22 -11.98
CA ASP A 388 -8.83 5.39 -11.12
C ASP A 388 -8.69 6.67 -11.94
N ILE A 389 -7.93 6.64 -13.05
CA ILE A 389 -7.74 7.79 -13.95
C ILE A 389 -9.08 8.20 -14.61
N TRP A 390 -9.84 7.23 -15.09
CA TRP A 390 -11.12 7.48 -15.73
C TRP A 390 -12.15 8.12 -14.78
N THR A 391 -12.24 7.61 -13.53
CA THR A 391 -13.12 8.19 -12.52
C THR A 391 -12.72 9.61 -12.13
N LYS A 392 -11.40 9.89 -12.05
CA LYS A 392 -10.90 11.25 -11.79
C LYS A 392 -11.23 12.21 -12.93
N ARG A 393 -11.05 11.80 -14.19
CA ARG A 393 -11.39 12.62 -15.37
C ARG A 393 -12.88 12.94 -15.41
N ARG A 394 -13.77 11.97 -15.16
CA ARG A 394 -15.22 12.22 -15.09
C ARG A 394 -15.62 13.16 -13.95
N ALA A 395 -14.98 13.07 -12.79
CA ALA A 395 -15.24 13.98 -11.67
C ALA A 395 -14.79 15.44 -11.97
N ALA A 396 -13.74 15.61 -12.76
CA ALA A 396 -13.27 16.92 -13.21
C ALA A 396 -14.20 17.53 -14.28
N SER A 397 -14.66 16.75 -15.26
CA SER A 397 -15.58 17.22 -16.31
C SER A 397 -17.00 17.53 -15.80
N GLY A 398 -17.47 16.85 -14.75
CA GLY A 398 -18.78 17.13 -14.12
C GLY A 398 -18.83 18.44 -13.30
N LYS A 399 -17.70 19.04 -12.96
CA LYS A 399 -17.61 20.33 -12.27
C LYS A 399 -17.65 21.53 -13.22
N GLY A 400 -17.43 21.31 -14.51
CA GLY A 400 -17.44 22.38 -15.54
C GLY A 400 -18.81 22.75 -16.09
N SER A 401 -19.91 22.06 -15.72
CA SER A 401 -21.25 22.24 -16.30
C SER A 401 -22.30 22.87 -15.36
N LYS A 402 -21.90 23.37 -14.18
CA LYS A 402 -22.79 24.28 -13.42
C LYS A 402 -22.07 25.60 -13.25
N GLY A 403 -22.45 26.53 -14.10
CA GLY A 403 -22.01 27.92 -14.02
C GLY A 403 -22.28 28.49 -12.63
N ASP A 404 -21.22 28.88 -12.00
CA ASP A 404 -21.13 30.05 -11.14
C ASP A 404 -19.69 30.54 -11.31
N ARG A 405 -19.50 31.42 -12.26
CA ARG A 405 -18.45 32.43 -12.18
C ARG A 405 -18.79 33.29 -10.98
N ALA A 406 -18.56 32.83 -9.79
CA ALA A 406 -18.42 33.70 -8.65
C ALA A 406 -17.17 34.53 -8.93
N ALA A 407 -17.42 35.83 -9.23
CA ALA A 407 -16.39 36.83 -9.19
C ALA A 407 -15.58 36.68 -7.89
N PRO A 408 -14.26 36.85 -7.91
CA PRO A 408 -13.48 36.83 -6.69
C PRO A 408 -14.05 37.89 -5.74
N PRO A 409 -14.16 37.59 -4.41
CA PRO A 409 -14.65 38.57 -3.46
C PRO A 409 -13.68 39.76 -3.42
N SER A 410 -14.16 40.91 -3.90
CA SER A 410 -13.43 42.18 -3.93
C SER A 410 -13.31 42.86 -2.57
N SER A 411 -13.13 42.12 -1.48
CA SER A 411 -13.11 42.68 -0.12
C SER A 411 -12.09 42.08 0.84
N TYR A 412 -10.89 41.78 0.33
CA TYR A 412 -9.75 41.66 1.24
C TYR A 412 -8.58 42.45 0.68
N LEU A 413 -8.53 43.69 1.06
CA LEU A 413 -7.48 44.70 1.14
C LEU A 413 -8.06 46.03 0.58
N GLY A 414 -8.40 46.95 1.48
CA GLY A 414 -8.86 48.31 1.17
C GLY A 414 -7.73 49.18 0.58
N VAL A 415 -7.18 48.75 -0.56
CA VAL A 415 -6.27 49.54 -1.37
C VAL A 415 -6.82 49.54 -2.79
N PRO A 416 -7.22 50.68 -3.36
CA PRO A 416 -7.66 50.77 -4.75
C PRO A 416 -6.45 50.48 -5.64
N VAL A 417 -6.50 49.37 -6.39
CA VAL A 417 -5.53 49.07 -7.46
C VAL A 417 -5.95 49.87 -8.68
N PRO A 418 -5.09 50.73 -9.27
CA PRO A 418 -5.41 51.48 -10.47
C PRO A 418 -5.73 50.56 -11.64
N ALA A 419 -6.78 50.85 -12.39
CA ALA A 419 -7.29 50.05 -13.51
C ALA A 419 -6.32 49.88 -14.70
N GLU A 420 -5.16 50.51 -14.65
CA GLU A 420 -4.18 50.50 -15.74
C GLU A 420 -3.26 49.26 -15.75
N MET A 421 -3.33 48.36 -14.74
CA MET A 421 -2.49 47.17 -14.66
C MET A 421 -3.03 45.92 -15.39
N PHE A 422 -4.22 46.01 -15.99
CA PHE A 422 -4.88 44.90 -16.69
C PHE A 422 -5.16 45.15 -18.19
N SER A 423 -4.63 46.22 -18.78
CA SER A 423 -4.65 46.40 -20.23
C SER A 423 -3.45 45.65 -20.85
N GLY A 424 -3.73 44.44 -21.29
CA GLY A 424 -2.81 43.72 -22.18
C GLY A 424 -2.71 44.46 -23.53
N PRO A 425 -1.62 44.27 -24.28
CA PRO A 425 -1.40 45.02 -25.53
C PRO A 425 -2.45 44.66 -26.57
N GLU A 426 -3.19 45.71 -27.04
CA GLU A 426 -4.06 45.61 -28.21
C GLU A 426 -3.25 45.23 -29.46
N SER A 427 -3.62 44.11 -30.04
CA SER A 427 -3.12 43.66 -31.34
C SER A 427 -3.70 44.57 -32.44
N GLY A 428 -2.80 45.24 -33.15
CA GLY A 428 -3.10 45.69 -34.52
C GLY A 428 -3.09 47.19 -34.81
N LYS A 429 -1.88 47.75 -35.05
CA LYS A 429 -1.67 48.80 -36.08
C LYS A 429 -0.20 48.72 -36.57
N PRO A 430 0.05 48.78 -37.89
CA PRO A 430 1.38 48.75 -38.44
C PRO A 430 2.11 50.09 -38.25
N ALA A 431 3.40 50.02 -37.91
CA ALA A 431 4.28 51.18 -37.76
C ALA A 431 4.57 51.83 -39.10
N PRO A 432 4.75 53.16 -39.16
CA PRO A 432 5.15 53.87 -40.38
C PRO A 432 6.63 53.70 -40.64
N THR A 433 6.93 53.42 -41.90
CA THR A 433 8.29 53.41 -42.50
C THR A 433 8.93 54.78 -42.43
N THR A 434 10.09 54.92 -41.78
CA THR A 434 11.00 56.07 -42.03
C THR A 434 12.27 55.59 -42.71
N THR A 435 12.43 56.11 -43.87
CA THR A 435 13.62 56.03 -44.74
C THR A 435 14.83 56.75 -44.16
N GLY A 436 15.95 56.13 -44.24
CA GLY A 436 17.26 56.65 -44.63
C GLY A 436 18.01 57.63 -43.72
N SER A 437 19.18 57.25 -43.29
CA SER A 437 20.41 57.93 -43.68
C SER A 437 21.65 57.16 -43.21
N ALA A 438 22.56 56.93 -44.11
CA ALA A 438 23.89 56.42 -43.91
C ALA A 438 24.78 57.46 -43.24
N VAL A 439 25.67 57.05 -42.31
CA VAL A 439 26.96 57.70 -42.02
C VAL A 439 27.98 56.68 -41.56
N THR A 440 28.85 56.36 -42.43
CA THR A 440 30.34 56.17 -42.39
C THR A 440 31.01 55.90 -41.07
N THR A 441 31.78 54.79 -41.05
CA THR A 441 33.00 54.50 -40.26
C THR A 441 34.08 55.60 -40.46
N PRO A 442 35.06 55.82 -39.50
CA PRO A 442 36.35 55.25 -39.68
C PRO A 442 37.12 54.83 -38.42
N THR A 443 38.09 53.92 -38.67
CA THR A 443 39.30 53.43 -38.00
C THR A 443 39.11 52.55 -36.77
#